data_e82e1e1a532b386c45dd2dd4226b2021
#
_entry.id   e82e1e1a532b386c45dd2dd4226b2021
#
_cell.length_a   1.000
_cell.length_b   1.000
_cell.length_c   1.000
_cell.angle_alpha   90.00
_cell.angle_beta   90.00
_cell.angle_gamma   90.00
#
_symmetry.space_group_name_H-M   'P 1'
#
loop_
_entity.id
_entity.type
_entity.pdbx_description
1 polymer ?
#
loop_
_entity_poly.entity_id
_entity_poly.type
_entity_poly.pdbx_seq_one_letter_code
_entity_poly.pdbx_strand_id
1 'polypeptide(L)'
;MPDAITTVRRVQITALVAECRLPAIYPLRIFCEAGGLMSYGVKIEKIFAGAASYVDRILRGANPAELPVQAPTEFELVVNQKAARLLGLQLPPAFSQTLVA
;
A
#
# COMPACT_ATOMS: atom_id res chain seq x y z
N MET A 1 -2.82 9.55 6.33
CA MET A 1 -2.55 8.40 7.21
C MET A 1 -3.62 7.33 6.98
N PRO A 2 -3.25 6.08 6.76
CA PRO A 2 -4.26 5.05 6.57
C PRO A 2 -5.04 4.80 7.85
N ASP A 3 -6.35 4.71 7.73
CA ASP A 3 -7.23 4.36 8.84
C ASP A 3 -8.28 3.35 8.40
N ALA A 4 -9.02 2.80 9.36
CA ALA A 4 -9.99 1.75 9.07
C ALA A 4 -11.15 2.25 8.22
N ILE A 5 -11.59 3.50 8.41
CA ILE A 5 -12.76 4.06 7.70
C ILE A 5 -12.42 4.25 6.23
N THR A 6 -11.30 4.89 5.91
CA THR A 6 -10.89 5.11 4.53
C THR A 6 -10.57 3.80 3.83
N THR A 7 -9.97 2.85 4.53
CA THR A 7 -9.63 1.55 3.97
C THR A 7 -10.89 0.75 3.63
N VAL A 8 -11.88 0.72 4.51
CA VAL A 8 -13.15 0.03 4.26
C VAL A 8 -13.92 0.67 3.10
N ARG A 9 -13.85 1.99 2.98
CA ARG A 9 -14.55 2.75 1.93
C ARG A 9 -13.68 3.02 0.70
N ARG A 10 -12.59 2.30 0.53
CA ARG A 10 -11.64 2.53 -0.57
C ARG A 10 -12.28 2.51 -1.96
N VAL A 11 -13.24 1.63 -2.19
CA VAL A 11 -13.92 1.53 -3.49
C VAL A 11 -14.70 2.82 -3.78
N GLN A 12 -15.41 3.34 -2.80
CA GLN A 12 -16.16 4.59 -2.93
C GLN A 12 -15.24 5.77 -3.15
N ILE A 13 -14.15 5.86 -2.40
CA ILE A 13 -13.18 6.95 -2.50
C ILE A 13 -12.51 6.95 -3.87
N THR A 14 -12.01 5.79 -4.32
CA THR A 14 -11.35 5.70 -5.63
C THR A 14 -12.31 5.98 -6.77
N ALA A 15 -13.57 5.57 -6.66
CA ALA A 15 -14.58 5.86 -7.67
C ALA A 15 -14.87 7.36 -7.78
N LEU A 16 -15.01 8.05 -6.65
CA LEU A 16 -15.24 9.50 -6.63
C LEU A 16 -14.05 10.27 -7.18
N VAL A 17 -12.84 9.88 -6.83
CA VAL A 17 -11.62 10.50 -7.35
C VAL A 17 -11.53 10.30 -8.86
N ALA A 18 -11.88 9.12 -9.36
CA ALA A 18 -11.89 8.83 -10.79
C ALA A 18 -12.95 9.67 -11.55
N GLU A 19 -14.13 9.85 -10.97
CA GLU A 19 -15.16 10.72 -11.55
C GLU A 19 -14.69 12.17 -11.68
N CYS A 20 -13.95 12.65 -10.68
CA CYS A 20 -13.40 14.01 -10.70
C CYS A 20 -12.13 14.12 -11.55
N ARG A 21 -11.64 13.02 -12.13
CA ARG A 21 -10.40 12.96 -12.90
C ARG A 21 -9.19 13.54 -12.18
N LEU A 22 -9.11 13.29 -10.90
CA LEU A 22 -7.98 13.75 -10.08
C LEU A 22 -6.89 12.67 -10.03
N PRO A 23 -5.64 13.02 -10.35
CA PRO A 23 -4.53 12.13 -10.03
C PRO A 23 -4.35 12.09 -8.51
N ALA A 24 -4.26 10.89 -7.95
CA ALA A 24 -4.15 10.71 -6.52
C ALA A 24 -3.17 9.59 -6.18
N ILE A 25 -2.50 9.74 -5.05
CA ILE A 25 -1.62 8.73 -4.48
C ILE A 25 -2.21 8.24 -3.16
N TYR A 26 -2.14 6.95 -2.93
CA TYR A 26 -2.76 6.30 -1.78
C TYR A 26 -1.70 5.61 -0.91
N PRO A 27 -1.99 5.35 0.37
CA PRO A 27 -1.00 4.77 1.26
C PRO A 27 -0.85 3.25 1.17
N LEU A 28 -1.80 2.55 0.57
CA LEU A 28 -1.81 1.09 0.49
C LEU A 28 -2.12 0.61 -0.92
N ARG A 29 -1.51 -0.52 -1.28
CA ARG A 29 -1.71 -1.18 -2.58
C ARG A 29 -3.18 -1.51 -2.88
N ILE A 30 -3.97 -1.84 -1.86
CA ILE A 30 -5.37 -2.21 -2.05
C ILE A 30 -6.20 -1.10 -2.68
N PHE A 31 -5.79 0.17 -2.53
CA PHE A 31 -6.44 1.28 -3.22
C PHE A 31 -6.22 1.21 -4.72
N CYS A 32 -5.02 0.80 -5.17
CA CYS A 32 -4.76 0.59 -6.60
C CYS A 32 -5.58 -0.58 -7.15
N GLU A 33 -5.73 -1.64 -6.39
CA GLU A 33 -6.56 -2.79 -6.75
C GLU A 33 -8.03 -2.41 -6.84
N ALA A 34 -8.47 -1.43 -6.08
CA ALA A 34 -9.84 -0.89 -6.13
C ALA A 34 -10.05 0.13 -7.26
N GLY A 35 -9.01 0.50 -8.01
CA GLY A 35 -9.08 1.41 -9.12
C GLY A 35 -8.30 2.73 -8.96
N GLY A 36 -7.56 2.89 -7.87
CA GLY A 36 -6.73 4.07 -7.65
C GLY A 36 -5.53 4.13 -8.59
N LEU A 37 -5.03 5.34 -8.85
CA LEU A 37 -3.95 5.57 -9.80
C LEU A 37 -2.62 4.99 -9.32
N MET A 38 -2.19 5.34 -8.12
CA MET A 38 -0.93 4.86 -7.56
C MET A 38 -0.98 4.81 -6.05
N SER A 39 -0.09 4.00 -5.48
CA SER A 39 0.11 3.93 -4.04
C SER A 39 1.59 3.93 -3.72
N TYR A 40 1.94 4.56 -2.62
CA TYR A 40 3.29 4.50 -2.06
C TYR A 40 3.16 4.25 -0.56
N GLY A 41 3.69 3.14 -0.12
CA GLY A 41 3.60 2.78 1.28
C GLY A 41 4.35 1.50 1.59
N VAL A 42 4.16 1.03 2.80
CA VAL A 42 4.85 -0.15 3.31
C VAL A 42 4.28 -1.43 2.69
N LYS A 43 5.12 -2.42 2.58
CA LYS A 43 4.68 -3.77 2.20
C LYS A 43 4.05 -4.43 3.44
N ILE A 44 2.74 -4.52 3.43
CA ILE A 44 1.97 -5.06 4.57
C ILE A 44 2.39 -6.50 4.89
N GLU A 45 2.67 -7.30 3.87
CA GLU A 45 3.11 -8.70 4.05
C GLU A 45 4.39 -8.79 4.88
N LYS A 46 5.30 -7.84 4.69
CA LYS A 46 6.55 -7.80 5.44
C LYS A 46 6.34 -7.41 6.90
N ILE A 47 5.37 -6.53 7.16
CA ILE A 47 5.01 -6.15 8.53
C ILE A 47 4.43 -7.35 9.27
N PHE A 48 3.50 -8.07 8.66
CA PHE A 48 2.92 -9.27 9.27
C PHE A 48 3.95 -10.37 9.46
N ALA A 49 4.86 -10.57 8.51
CA ALA A 49 5.95 -11.53 8.65
C ALA A 49 6.86 -11.19 9.83
N GLY A 50 7.19 -9.91 10.00
CA GLY A 50 7.98 -9.44 11.14
C GLY A 50 7.26 -9.64 12.47
N ALA A 51 5.96 -9.37 12.53
CA ALA A 51 5.15 -9.62 13.72
C ALA A 51 5.10 -11.11 14.07
N ALA A 52 4.96 -11.98 13.07
CA ALA A 52 4.98 -13.43 13.29
C ALA A 52 6.31 -13.89 13.88
N SER A 53 7.44 -13.34 13.43
CA SER A 53 8.76 -13.64 13.99
C SER A 53 8.84 -13.25 15.47
N TYR A 54 8.29 -12.09 15.84
CA TYR A 54 8.27 -11.65 17.23
C TYR A 54 7.39 -12.54 18.10
N VAL A 55 6.21 -12.92 17.59
CA VAL A 55 5.33 -13.87 18.30
C VAL A 55 6.05 -15.19 18.54
N ASP A 56 6.74 -15.72 17.54
CA ASP A 56 7.51 -16.95 17.67
C ASP A 56 8.58 -16.85 18.77
N ARG A 57 9.34 -15.76 18.80
CA ARG A 57 10.36 -15.53 19.84
C ARG A 57 9.75 -15.44 21.23
N ILE A 58 8.64 -14.74 21.39
CA ILE A 58 7.95 -14.59 22.68
C ILE A 58 7.44 -15.94 23.16
N LEU A 59 6.83 -16.72 22.28
CA LEU A 59 6.36 -18.07 22.62
C LEU A 59 7.49 -19.03 23.00
N ARG A 60 8.71 -18.79 22.52
CA ARG A 60 9.90 -19.56 22.86
C ARG A 60 10.63 -19.04 24.10
N GLY A 61 10.09 -18.03 24.77
CA GLY A 61 10.63 -17.54 26.03
C GLY A 61 11.33 -16.19 25.98
N ALA A 62 11.38 -15.52 24.84
CA ALA A 62 11.97 -14.18 24.77
C ALA A 62 11.14 -13.17 25.55
N ASN A 63 11.83 -12.24 26.23
CA ASN A 63 11.16 -11.16 26.94
C ASN A 63 10.74 -10.08 25.96
N PRO A 64 9.43 -9.75 25.85
CA PRO A 64 8.98 -8.71 24.91
C PRO A 64 9.66 -7.35 25.10
N ALA A 65 10.02 -7.01 26.33
CA ALA A 65 10.69 -5.74 26.65
C ALA A 65 12.11 -5.65 26.05
N GLU A 66 12.73 -6.77 25.75
CA GLU A 66 14.08 -6.85 25.18
C GLU A 66 14.08 -6.89 23.66
N LEU A 67 12.92 -7.09 23.04
CA LEU A 67 12.83 -7.10 21.58
C LEU A 67 12.90 -5.68 21.04
N PRO A 68 13.73 -5.44 20.00
CA PRO A 68 13.86 -4.10 19.45
C PRO A 68 12.58 -3.64 18.74
N VAL A 69 12.25 -2.37 18.90
CA VAL A 69 11.21 -1.75 18.10
C VAL A 69 11.75 -1.57 16.68
N GLN A 70 11.03 -2.11 15.69
CA GLN A 70 11.43 -2.03 14.30
C GLN A 70 10.45 -1.17 13.50
N ALA A 71 11.00 -0.23 12.73
CA ALA A 71 10.23 0.50 11.74
C ALA A 71 10.21 -0.27 10.42
N PRO A 72 9.16 -0.12 9.60
CA PRO A 72 9.16 -0.70 8.26
C PRO A 72 10.34 -0.16 7.45
N THR A 73 11.04 -1.05 6.74
CA THR A 73 12.19 -0.69 5.91
C THR A 73 11.91 -0.89 4.42
N GLU A 74 10.88 -1.66 4.08
CA GLU A 74 10.51 -1.93 2.70
C GLU A 74 9.25 -1.16 2.32
N PHE A 75 9.39 -0.34 1.29
CA PHE A 75 8.31 0.43 0.71
C PHE A 75 8.09 0.00 -0.72
N GLU A 76 6.86 0.15 -1.22
CA GLU A 76 6.56 -0.14 -2.60
C GLU A 76 5.80 1.01 -3.24
N LEU A 77 6.15 1.28 -4.48
CA LEU A 77 5.39 2.17 -5.36
C LEU A 77 4.63 1.29 -6.33
N VAL A 78 3.32 1.41 -6.32
CA VAL A 78 2.43 0.65 -7.20
C VAL A 78 1.68 1.63 -8.07
N VAL A 79 1.64 1.36 -9.37
CA VAL A 79 0.94 2.20 -10.34
C VAL A 79 -0.07 1.37 -11.10
N ASN A 80 -1.29 1.86 -11.17
CA ASN A 80 -2.35 1.25 -11.97
C ASN A 80 -2.36 1.88 -13.36
N GLN A 81 -1.83 1.16 -14.34
CA GLN A 81 -1.77 1.66 -15.72
C GLN A 81 -3.14 1.89 -16.34
N LYS A 82 -4.11 1.07 -16.01
CA LYS A 82 -5.47 1.23 -16.50
C LYS A 82 -6.05 2.55 -16.04
N ALA A 83 -5.88 2.89 -14.76
CA ALA A 83 -6.34 4.18 -14.24
C ALA A 83 -5.58 5.34 -14.89
N ALA A 84 -4.28 5.20 -15.11
CA ALA A 84 -3.48 6.22 -15.80
C ALA A 84 -3.98 6.48 -17.23
N ARG A 85 -4.30 5.41 -17.97
CA ARG A 85 -4.86 5.54 -19.32
C ARG A 85 -6.21 6.24 -19.33
N LEU A 86 -7.07 5.91 -18.37
CA LEU A 86 -8.38 6.54 -18.24
C LEU A 86 -8.28 8.03 -17.93
N LEU A 87 -7.23 8.44 -17.24
CA LEU A 87 -6.94 9.84 -16.95
C LEU A 87 -6.17 10.54 -18.07
N GLY A 88 -5.75 9.80 -19.10
CA GLY A 88 -4.95 10.35 -20.20
C GLY A 88 -3.50 10.66 -19.83
N LEU A 89 -2.98 10.03 -18.77
CA LEU A 89 -1.61 10.24 -18.31
C LEU A 89 -0.65 9.28 -19.00
N GLN A 90 0.51 9.80 -19.40
CA GLN A 90 1.63 9.00 -19.87
C GLN A 90 2.64 8.87 -18.75
N LEU A 91 2.94 7.62 -18.38
CA LEU A 91 3.89 7.34 -17.31
C LEU A 91 5.30 7.17 -17.89
N PRO A 92 6.34 7.72 -17.22
CA PRO A 92 7.72 7.44 -17.62
C PRO A 92 8.02 5.94 -17.58
N PRO A 93 8.96 5.45 -18.42
CA PRO A 93 9.31 4.02 -18.44
C PRO A 93 9.76 3.48 -17.09
N ALA A 94 10.33 4.33 -16.23
CA ALA A 94 10.76 3.94 -14.89
C ALA A 94 9.60 3.39 -14.03
N PHE A 95 8.37 3.81 -14.28
CA PHE A 95 7.19 3.33 -13.55
C PHE A 95 6.65 2.00 -14.06
N SER A 96 7.13 1.53 -15.21
CA SER A 96 6.63 0.28 -15.80
C SER A 96 7.03 -0.96 -14.99
N GLN A 97 8.03 -0.85 -14.13
CA GLN A 97 8.53 -1.96 -13.31
C GLN A 97 7.73 -2.16 -12.01
N THR A 98 6.88 -1.21 -11.66
CA THR A 98 6.14 -1.22 -10.39
C THR A 98 4.65 -1.45 -10.59
N LEU A 99 4.30 -2.17 -11.64
CA LEU A 99 2.92 -2.29 -12.10
C LEU A 99 2.06 -3.24 -11.30
N VAL A 100 0.87 -2.73 -10.97
CA VAL A 100 -0.34 -3.54 -10.79
C VAL A 100 -1.29 -3.22 -11.94
N ALA A 101 -1.67 -4.24 -12.62
CA ALA A 101 -2.61 -4.10 -13.73
C ALA A 101 -3.96 -3.55 -13.30
#